data_702aeab9dcb97d08de3e1c2ec5686e0b
#
_entry.id   702aeab9dcb97d08de3e1c2ec5686e0b
#
_cell.length_a   1.000
_cell.length_b   1.000
_cell.length_c   1.000
_cell.angle_alpha   90.00
_cell.angle_beta   90.00
_cell.angle_gamma   90.00
#
_symmetry.space_group_name_H-M   'P 1'
#
loop_
_entity.id
_entity.type
_entity.pdbx_description
1 polymer ?
#
loop_
_entity_poly.entity_id
_entity_poly.type
_entity_poly.pdbx_seq_one_letter_code
_entity_poly.pdbx_strand_id
1 'polypeptide(L)'
;MSIMTPDDLKRLTDITNQQWTLALSRWEQMDKVVLYEEAQELLCRVACHWAGVPVQEEEVKDLAKDLTAMFESPAAIGPSHWQGRNARNRVENWLIPLINQVRNSEIAIPENTALYKFSWQRNAVGSLLDEQVVAVEVLNILRPIVAISVYINFLTLAIHHFPEEVEKLKTQGEEYSTMFIQEVRRYYPFFPVVTAIVKEDFNWNGYQFKKGTLTMLDIYGTNHDPKTWDNPDLFNPSRFKNWQGTPFNFIPQGGGEYWLGHRCAGEWVTIEIMKVSLEFLVNKMKYDVPKQDLSHSMVSMPSIPNSKMIINNVKRTV
;
A
#
# COMPACT_ATOMS: atom_id res chain seq x y z
N MET A 1 -6.54 -15.88 2.71
CA MET A 1 -5.41 -16.02 3.65
C MET A 1 -4.41 -17.12 3.28
N SER A 2 -4.77 -18.05 2.39
CA SER A 2 -3.84 -19.08 1.87
C SER A 2 -2.66 -18.54 1.04
N ILE A 3 -2.58 -17.24 0.82
CA ILE A 3 -1.53 -16.54 0.05
C ILE A 3 -0.73 -15.56 0.90
N MET A 4 -0.88 -15.56 2.23
CA MET A 4 -0.18 -14.68 3.17
C MET A 4 0.44 -15.47 4.32
N THR A 5 1.04 -16.61 4.00
CA THR A 5 1.81 -17.41 4.94
C THR A 5 3.16 -16.74 5.24
N PRO A 6 3.89 -17.12 6.29
CA PRO A 6 5.25 -16.64 6.52
C PRO A 6 6.19 -16.83 5.32
N ASP A 7 6.07 -17.96 4.59
CA ASP A 7 6.86 -18.22 3.39
C ASP A 7 6.47 -17.28 2.23
N ASP A 8 5.18 -16.96 2.09
CA ASP A 8 4.70 -16.00 1.09
C ASP A 8 5.21 -14.58 1.40
N LEU A 9 5.24 -14.18 2.68
CA LEU A 9 5.81 -12.90 3.11
C LEU A 9 7.32 -12.84 2.88
N LYS A 10 8.04 -13.93 3.15
CA LYS A 10 9.47 -14.01 2.84
C LYS A 10 9.71 -13.86 1.34
N ARG A 11 8.95 -14.58 0.50
CA ARG A 11 9.04 -14.44 -0.96
C ARG A 11 8.75 -13.00 -1.43
N LEU A 12 7.75 -12.35 -0.82
CA LEU A 12 7.45 -10.93 -1.08
C LEU A 12 8.66 -10.04 -0.75
N THR A 13 9.28 -10.25 0.41
CA THR A 13 10.46 -9.51 0.85
C THR A 13 11.62 -9.68 -0.12
N ASP A 14 11.89 -10.91 -0.57
CA ASP A 14 12.95 -11.22 -1.54
C ASP A 14 12.71 -10.52 -2.89
N ILE A 15 11.48 -10.61 -3.42
CA ILE A 15 11.08 -9.92 -4.66
C ILE A 15 11.22 -8.39 -4.49
N THR A 16 10.77 -7.85 -3.36
CA THR A 16 10.86 -6.40 -3.09
C THR A 16 12.31 -5.93 -3.05
N ASN A 17 13.21 -6.66 -2.38
CA ASN A 17 14.64 -6.37 -2.37
C ASN A 17 15.24 -6.38 -3.79
N GLN A 18 14.89 -7.36 -4.62
CA GLN A 18 15.33 -7.43 -6.00
C GLN A 18 14.87 -6.22 -6.81
N GLN A 19 13.59 -5.84 -6.70
CA GLN A 19 13.03 -4.72 -7.45
C GLN A 19 13.61 -3.37 -6.99
N TRP A 20 13.88 -3.19 -5.71
CA TRP A 20 14.60 -2.01 -5.20
C TRP A 20 16.04 -1.94 -5.75
N THR A 21 16.74 -3.07 -5.80
CA THR A 21 18.10 -3.12 -6.34
C THR A 21 18.13 -2.71 -7.81
N LEU A 22 17.18 -3.19 -8.61
CA LEU A 22 17.03 -2.82 -10.02
C LEU A 22 16.65 -1.34 -10.19
N ALA A 23 15.72 -0.85 -9.38
CA ALA A 23 15.31 0.55 -9.39
C ALA A 23 16.49 1.47 -9.03
N LEU A 24 17.24 1.14 -7.97
CA LEU A 24 18.43 1.90 -7.57
C LEU A 24 19.45 2.01 -8.70
N SER A 25 19.76 0.91 -9.40
CA SER A 25 20.69 0.93 -10.54
C SER A 25 20.21 1.85 -11.68
N ARG A 26 18.90 1.97 -11.88
CA ARG A 26 18.32 2.90 -12.86
C ARG A 26 18.36 4.34 -12.36
N TRP A 27 18.01 4.58 -11.09
CA TRP A 27 17.98 5.92 -10.49
C TRP A 27 19.35 6.57 -10.37
N GLU A 28 20.44 5.78 -10.25
CA GLU A 28 21.81 6.28 -10.28
C GLU A 28 22.17 6.99 -11.61
N GLN A 29 21.41 6.73 -12.69
CA GLN A 29 21.58 7.31 -14.02
C GLN A 29 20.58 8.44 -14.31
N MET A 30 19.73 8.79 -13.36
CA MET A 30 18.68 9.81 -13.51
C MET A 30 19.08 11.09 -12.80
N ASP A 31 18.92 12.22 -13.46
CA ASP A 31 19.14 13.53 -12.83
C ASP A 31 18.08 13.83 -11.73
N LYS A 32 16.88 13.27 -11.90
CA LYS A 32 15.73 13.49 -11.05
C LYS A 32 14.86 12.24 -10.98
N VAL A 33 14.51 11.84 -9.77
CA VAL A 33 13.58 10.74 -9.48
C VAL A 33 12.33 11.31 -8.82
N VAL A 34 11.16 11.12 -9.42
CA VAL A 34 9.85 11.38 -8.80
C VAL A 34 9.45 10.13 -8.07
N LEU A 35 9.74 10.09 -6.76
CA LEU A 35 9.71 8.85 -5.99
C LEU A 35 8.35 8.17 -5.99
N TYR A 36 7.25 8.94 -5.97
CA TYR A 36 5.90 8.36 -6.00
C TYR A 36 5.64 7.57 -7.28
N GLU A 37 6.01 8.09 -8.42
CA GLU A 37 5.81 7.45 -9.73
C GLU A 37 6.72 6.22 -9.89
N GLU A 38 7.97 6.35 -9.51
CA GLU A 38 8.94 5.26 -9.54
C GLU A 38 8.59 4.12 -8.57
N ALA A 39 8.08 4.46 -7.37
CA ALA A 39 7.60 3.48 -6.41
C ALA A 39 6.36 2.73 -6.90
N GLN A 40 5.46 3.37 -7.65
CA GLN A 40 4.31 2.71 -8.26
C GLN A 40 4.74 1.65 -9.28
N GLU A 41 5.69 1.98 -10.15
CA GLU A 41 6.22 1.01 -11.12
C GLU A 41 6.99 -0.13 -10.44
N LEU A 42 7.82 0.19 -9.43
CA LEU A 42 8.53 -0.80 -8.62
C LEU A 42 7.54 -1.77 -7.97
N LEU A 43 6.52 -1.23 -7.31
CA LEU A 43 5.52 -2.04 -6.62
C LEU A 43 4.57 -2.78 -7.57
N CYS A 44 4.35 -2.27 -8.77
CA CYS A 44 3.65 -3.01 -9.83
C CYS A 44 4.39 -4.29 -10.20
N ARG A 45 5.72 -4.21 -10.40
CA ARG A 45 6.58 -5.39 -10.65
C ARG A 45 6.54 -6.36 -9.45
N VAL A 46 6.66 -5.84 -8.23
CA VAL A 46 6.55 -6.65 -7.00
C VAL A 46 5.21 -7.37 -6.94
N ALA A 47 4.11 -6.67 -7.16
CA ALA A 47 2.77 -7.21 -7.09
C ALA A 47 2.56 -8.32 -8.14
N CYS A 48 2.92 -8.06 -9.39
CA CYS A 48 2.80 -9.03 -10.48
C CYS A 48 3.64 -10.28 -10.22
N HIS A 49 4.93 -10.14 -9.88
CA HIS A 49 5.81 -11.26 -9.55
C HIS A 49 5.28 -12.08 -8.37
N TRP A 50 4.87 -11.40 -7.29
CA TRP A 50 4.38 -12.09 -6.10
C TRP A 50 3.05 -12.81 -6.34
N ALA A 51 2.14 -12.19 -7.09
CA ALA A 51 0.86 -12.79 -7.47
C ALA A 51 0.97 -13.87 -8.56
N GLY A 52 2.12 -14.01 -9.23
CA GLY A 52 2.33 -14.91 -10.36
C GLY A 52 1.69 -14.42 -11.66
N VAL A 53 1.52 -13.12 -11.80
CA VAL A 53 0.95 -12.49 -13.00
C VAL A 53 2.08 -12.13 -13.95
N PRO A 54 2.17 -12.72 -15.14
CA PRO A 54 3.16 -12.33 -16.13
C PRO A 54 2.83 -10.93 -16.66
N VAL A 55 3.85 -10.07 -16.68
CA VAL A 55 3.77 -8.71 -17.23
C VAL A 55 5.04 -8.43 -18.01
N GLN A 56 4.91 -7.83 -19.19
CA GLN A 56 6.07 -7.39 -19.98
C GLN A 56 6.56 -6.04 -19.45
N GLU A 57 7.86 -5.77 -19.56
CA GLU A 57 8.46 -4.55 -19.02
C GLU A 57 7.83 -3.28 -19.61
N GLU A 58 7.47 -3.32 -20.88
CA GLU A 58 6.82 -2.22 -21.61
C GLU A 58 5.41 -1.93 -21.11
N GLU A 59 4.73 -2.91 -20.50
CA GLU A 59 3.37 -2.78 -19.97
C GLU A 59 3.35 -2.24 -18.54
N VAL A 60 4.45 -2.37 -17.79
CA VAL A 60 4.50 -2.05 -16.36
C VAL A 60 4.05 -0.63 -16.05
N LYS A 61 4.50 0.34 -16.83
CA LYS A 61 4.17 1.76 -16.61
C LYS A 61 2.68 2.03 -16.76
N ASP A 62 2.05 1.48 -17.79
CA ASP A 62 0.62 1.68 -18.03
C ASP A 62 -0.23 0.90 -17.02
N LEU A 63 0.19 -0.32 -16.67
CA LEU A 63 -0.47 -1.09 -15.62
C LEU A 63 -0.37 -0.40 -14.24
N ALA A 64 0.81 0.11 -13.86
CA ALA A 64 1.00 0.86 -12.63
C ALA A 64 0.09 2.10 -12.59
N LYS A 65 -0.03 2.83 -13.70
CA LYS A 65 -0.92 3.98 -13.84
C LYS A 65 -2.40 3.60 -13.68
N ASP A 66 -2.82 2.48 -14.27
CA ASP A 66 -4.19 2.00 -14.14
C ASP A 66 -4.50 1.54 -12.70
N LEU A 67 -3.58 0.79 -12.06
CA LEU A 67 -3.72 0.39 -10.67
C LEU A 67 -3.78 1.60 -9.73
N THR A 68 -2.97 2.63 -10.00
CA THR A 68 -2.95 3.89 -9.25
C THR A 68 -4.26 4.65 -9.39
N ALA A 69 -4.78 4.80 -10.61
CA ALA A 69 -6.04 5.50 -10.86
C ALA A 69 -7.21 4.90 -10.05
N MET A 70 -7.17 3.61 -9.74
CA MET A 70 -8.23 2.94 -8.98
C MET A 70 -8.26 3.29 -7.49
N PHE A 71 -7.14 3.68 -6.87
CA PHE A 71 -7.13 4.09 -5.47
C PHE A 71 -7.05 5.60 -5.28
N GLU A 72 -6.69 6.37 -6.31
CA GLU A 72 -6.73 7.84 -6.30
C GLU A 72 -8.12 8.40 -6.68
N SER A 73 -8.92 7.65 -7.42
CA SER A 73 -10.19 8.14 -7.96
C SER A 73 -11.44 7.98 -7.06
N PRO A 74 -11.50 7.15 -6.01
CA PRO A 74 -12.74 6.94 -5.25
C PRO A 74 -13.30 8.20 -4.60
N ALA A 75 -12.43 9.12 -4.18
CA ALA A 75 -12.83 10.41 -3.60
C ALA A 75 -12.92 11.54 -4.64
N ALA A 76 -12.56 11.27 -5.90
CA ALA A 76 -12.58 12.27 -6.96
C ALA A 76 -13.99 12.47 -7.54
N ILE A 77 -14.28 13.71 -7.95
CA ILE A 77 -15.52 14.09 -8.61
C ILE A 77 -15.23 14.36 -10.10
N GLY A 78 -16.14 13.96 -10.99
CA GLY A 78 -16.05 14.26 -12.42
C GLY A 78 -15.12 13.33 -13.20
N PRO A 79 -14.30 13.85 -14.15
CA PRO A 79 -13.52 13.00 -15.07
C PRO A 79 -12.57 12.01 -14.38
N SER A 80 -11.98 12.38 -13.26
CA SER A 80 -11.06 11.52 -12.50
C SER A 80 -11.77 10.27 -11.94
N HIS A 81 -13.04 10.40 -11.53
CA HIS A 81 -13.84 9.23 -11.09
C HIS A 81 -14.03 8.22 -12.22
N TRP A 82 -14.32 8.69 -13.45
CA TRP A 82 -14.47 7.83 -14.63
C TRP A 82 -13.16 7.16 -15.05
N GLN A 83 -12.01 7.84 -14.83
CA GLN A 83 -10.70 7.26 -15.10
C GLN A 83 -10.45 5.99 -14.28
N GLY A 84 -10.76 6.00 -12.97
CA GLY A 84 -10.61 4.81 -12.12
C GLY A 84 -11.50 3.65 -12.56
N ARG A 85 -12.75 3.90 -12.96
CA ARG A 85 -13.65 2.86 -13.48
C ARG A 85 -13.14 2.26 -14.81
N ASN A 86 -12.68 3.12 -15.71
CA ASN A 86 -12.15 2.65 -17.00
C ASN A 86 -10.83 1.89 -16.80
N ALA A 87 -9.96 2.34 -15.88
CA ALA A 87 -8.74 1.63 -15.52
C ALA A 87 -9.05 0.23 -14.95
N ARG A 88 -10.03 0.13 -14.05
CA ARG A 88 -10.50 -1.15 -13.55
C ARG A 88 -10.93 -2.10 -14.65
N ASN A 89 -11.78 -1.64 -15.56
CA ASN A 89 -12.25 -2.46 -16.68
C ASN A 89 -11.09 -2.92 -17.58
N ARG A 90 -10.09 -2.06 -17.83
CA ARG A 90 -8.91 -2.45 -18.63
C ARG A 90 -8.11 -3.56 -17.94
N VAL A 91 -7.84 -3.43 -16.65
CA VAL A 91 -7.06 -4.44 -15.92
C VAL A 91 -7.83 -5.75 -15.77
N GLU A 92 -9.12 -5.71 -15.46
CA GLU A 92 -9.95 -6.92 -15.43
C GLU A 92 -9.96 -7.64 -16.78
N ASN A 93 -10.16 -6.90 -17.89
CA ASN A 93 -10.13 -7.47 -19.24
C ASN A 93 -8.74 -8.00 -19.66
N TRP A 94 -7.65 -7.43 -19.13
CA TRP A 94 -6.29 -7.90 -19.33
C TRP A 94 -6.00 -9.19 -18.55
N LEU A 95 -6.58 -9.34 -17.35
CA LEU A 95 -6.40 -10.54 -16.51
C LEU A 95 -7.19 -11.76 -17.02
N ILE A 96 -8.37 -11.59 -17.62
CA ILE A 96 -9.23 -12.69 -18.06
C ILE A 96 -8.52 -13.64 -19.04
N PRO A 97 -7.84 -13.20 -20.10
CA PRO A 97 -7.08 -14.09 -20.97
C PRO A 97 -5.99 -14.88 -20.23
N LEU A 98 -5.29 -14.27 -19.29
CA LEU A 98 -4.26 -14.93 -18.48
C LEU A 98 -4.86 -16.05 -17.61
N ILE A 99 -6.01 -15.81 -17.00
CA ILE A 99 -6.75 -16.81 -16.22
C ILE A 99 -7.12 -18.01 -17.09
N ASN A 100 -7.59 -17.76 -18.31
CA ASN A 100 -7.96 -18.81 -19.25
C ASN A 100 -6.71 -19.60 -19.73
N GLN A 101 -5.60 -18.93 -19.99
CA GLN A 101 -4.33 -19.60 -20.32
C GLN A 101 -3.84 -20.50 -19.19
N VAL A 102 -3.99 -20.09 -17.91
CA VAL A 102 -3.68 -20.93 -16.74
C VAL A 102 -4.59 -22.14 -16.72
N ARG A 103 -5.90 -21.97 -16.89
CA ARG A 103 -6.88 -23.05 -16.87
C ARG A 103 -6.69 -24.05 -18.02
N ASN A 104 -6.26 -23.57 -19.17
CA ASN A 104 -5.95 -24.41 -20.34
C ASN A 104 -4.56 -25.02 -20.30
N SER A 105 -3.77 -24.73 -19.26
CA SER A 105 -2.35 -25.15 -19.16
C SER A 105 -1.46 -24.63 -20.28
N GLU A 106 -1.83 -23.49 -20.86
CA GLU A 106 -1.06 -22.82 -21.93
C GLU A 106 0.15 -22.06 -21.36
N ILE A 107 0.07 -21.63 -20.11
CA ILE A 107 1.17 -20.99 -19.37
C ILE A 107 1.41 -21.71 -18.03
N ALA A 108 2.68 -21.87 -17.67
CA ALA A 108 3.08 -22.45 -16.40
C ALA A 108 3.25 -21.36 -15.34
N ILE A 109 2.41 -21.36 -14.33
CA ILE A 109 2.44 -20.42 -13.20
C ILE A 109 2.70 -21.20 -11.91
N PRO A 110 3.57 -20.73 -11.00
CA PRO A 110 3.81 -21.42 -9.73
C PRO A 110 2.53 -21.59 -8.90
N GLU A 111 2.27 -22.79 -8.42
CA GLU A 111 1.03 -23.14 -7.71
C GLU A 111 0.81 -22.39 -6.41
N ASN A 112 1.86 -21.88 -5.79
CA ASN A 112 1.80 -21.09 -4.57
C ASN A 112 1.43 -19.62 -4.80
N THR A 113 1.18 -19.19 -6.04
CA THR A 113 0.81 -17.80 -6.38
C THR A 113 -0.69 -17.54 -6.35
N ALA A 114 -1.08 -16.27 -6.23
CA ALA A 114 -2.48 -15.86 -6.20
C ALA A 114 -3.20 -16.18 -7.52
N LEU A 115 -2.56 -15.89 -8.68
CA LEU A 115 -3.15 -16.16 -9.99
C LEU A 115 -3.47 -17.64 -10.15
N TYR A 116 -2.54 -18.55 -9.78
CA TYR A 116 -2.80 -19.98 -9.85
C TYR A 116 -3.94 -20.39 -8.93
N LYS A 117 -3.83 -20.07 -7.62
CA LYS A 117 -4.82 -20.49 -6.62
C LYS A 117 -6.23 -20.01 -6.94
N PHE A 118 -6.39 -18.75 -7.35
CA PHE A 118 -7.72 -18.21 -7.69
C PHE A 118 -8.26 -18.76 -9.01
N SER A 119 -7.39 -19.04 -10.01
CA SER A 119 -7.82 -19.65 -11.28
C SER A 119 -8.47 -21.02 -11.08
N TRP A 120 -8.01 -21.78 -10.07
CA TRP A 120 -8.53 -23.13 -9.78
C TRP A 120 -9.52 -23.16 -8.61
N GLN A 121 -9.85 -22.01 -8.04
CA GLN A 121 -10.79 -21.94 -6.94
C GLN A 121 -12.20 -22.30 -7.37
N ARG A 122 -12.90 -23.08 -6.50
CA ARG A 122 -14.27 -23.53 -6.74
C ARG A 122 -15.24 -22.87 -5.77
N ASN A 123 -16.44 -22.66 -6.22
CA ASN A 123 -17.57 -22.21 -5.41
C ASN A 123 -18.14 -23.36 -4.53
N ALA A 124 -19.15 -23.04 -3.71
CA ALA A 124 -19.77 -23.99 -2.79
C ALA A 124 -20.42 -25.21 -3.48
N VAL A 125 -20.76 -25.11 -4.76
CA VAL A 125 -21.34 -26.21 -5.54
C VAL A 125 -20.30 -26.99 -6.37
N GLY A 126 -19.01 -26.70 -6.19
CA GLY A 126 -17.90 -27.41 -6.82
C GLY A 126 -17.51 -26.95 -8.22
N SER A 127 -18.18 -25.94 -8.78
CA SER A 127 -17.83 -25.34 -10.07
C SER A 127 -16.68 -24.36 -9.94
N LEU A 128 -15.84 -24.20 -10.97
CA LEU A 128 -14.83 -23.14 -11.00
C LEU A 128 -15.51 -21.77 -10.87
N LEU A 129 -14.83 -20.83 -10.19
CA LEU A 129 -15.30 -19.45 -10.17
C LEU A 129 -15.31 -18.87 -11.58
N ASP A 130 -16.27 -17.96 -11.82
CA ASP A 130 -16.30 -17.16 -13.04
C ASP A 130 -14.97 -16.39 -13.21
N GLU A 131 -14.48 -16.28 -14.44
CA GLU A 131 -13.21 -15.62 -14.74
C GLU A 131 -13.19 -14.15 -14.36
N GLN A 132 -14.34 -13.47 -14.46
CA GLN A 132 -14.49 -12.10 -14.00
C GLN A 132 -14.32 -11.98 -12.48
N VAL A 133 -14.85 -12.94 -11.72
CA VAL A 133 -14.66 -12.99 -10.26
C VAL A 133 -13.20 -13.22 -9.93
N VAL A 134 -12.53 -14.14 -10.63
CA VAL A 134 -11.09 -14.40 -10.45
C VAL A 134 -10.25 -13.17 -10.78
N ALA A 135 -10.57 -12.46 -11.87
CA ALA A 135 -9.89 -11.23 -12.25
C ALA A 135 -10.00 -10.16 -11.15
N VAL A 136 -11.19 -10.00 -10.56
CA VAL A 136 -11.41 -9.10 -9.41
C VAL A 136 -10.57 -9.50 -8.19
N GLU A 137 -10.49 -10.79 -7.87
CA GLU A 137 -9.71 -11.26 -6.73
C GLU A 137 -8.19 -11.06 -6.94
N VAL A 138 -7.69 -11.31 -8.15
CA VAL A 138 -6.28 -11.01 -8.49
C VAL A 138 -6.04 -9.50 -8.43
N LEU A 139 -6.93 -8.68 -8.97
CA LEU A 139 -6.84 -7.22 -8.91
C LEU A 139 -6.82 -6.71 -7.45
N ASN A 140 -7.58 -7.36 -6.54
CA ASN A 140 -7.58 -7.04 -5.11
C ASN A 140 -6.25 -7.37 -4.41
N ILE A 141 -5.34 -8.09 -5.07
CA ILE A 141 -3.94 -8.25 -4.64
C ILE A 141 -3.03 -7.19 -5.26
N LEU A 142 -3.13 -6.97 -6.57
CA LEU A 142 -2.22 -6.07 -7.30
C LEU A 142 -2.37 -4.61 -6.86
N ARG A 143 -3.58 -4.09 -6.86
CA ARG A 143 -3.87 -2.69 -6.58
C ARG A 143 -3.41 -2.22 -5.18
N PRO A 144 -3.71 -2.95 -4.08
CA PRO A 144 -3.30 -2.51 -2.75
C PRO A 144 -1.78 -2.51 -2.55
N ILE A 145 -1.04 -3.40 -3.23
CA ILE A 145 0.43 -3.40 -3.16
C ILE A 145 0.98 -2.14 -3.82
N VAL A 146 0.47 -1.75 -4.98
CA VAL A 146 0.89 -0.49 -5.64
C VAL A 146 0.57 0.73 -4.78
N ALA A 147 -0.54 0.71 -4.03
CA ALA A 147 -0.91 1.80 -3.13
C ALA A 147 0.08 2.01 -1.97
N ILE A 148 0.94 1.03 -1.65
CA ILE A 148 1.99 1.19 -0.64
C ILE A 148 3.02 2.25 -1.06
N SER A 149 3.08 2.64 -2.33
CA SER A 149 3.88 3.77 -2.81
C SER A 149 3.63 5.07 -2.02
N VAL A 150 2.44 5.27 -1.52
CA VAL A 150 2.08 6.38 -0.60
C VAL A 150 2.91 6.32 0.68
N TYR A 151 3.03 5.14 1.30
CA TYR A 151 3.85 4.96 2.50
C TYR A 151 5.35 5.10 2.21
N ILE A 152 5.83 4.70 1.03
CA ILE A 152 7.23 4.94 0.64
C ILE A 152 7.52 6.45 0.57
N ASN A 153 6.59 7.24 0.05
CA ASN A 153 6.69 8.70 0.08
C ASN A 153 6.74 9.24 1.51
N PHE A 154 5.87 8.76 2.40
CA PHE A 154 5.86 9.20 3.78
C PHE A 154 7.07 8.73 4.58
N LEU A 155 7.64 7.55 4.29
CA LEU A 155 8.93 7.13 4.85
C LEU A 155 10.02 8.14 4.50
N THR A 156 10.12 8.51 3.22
CA THR A 156 11.13 9.46 2.74
C THR A 156 10.91 10.86 3.32
N LEU A 157 9.66 11.28 3.43
CA LEU A 157 9.29 12.56 4.07
C LEU A 157 9.67 12.56 5.56
N ALA A 158 9.41 11.47 6.28
CA ALA A 158 9.78 11.34 7.69
C ALA A 158 11.30 11.36 7.88
N ILE A 159 12.05 10.63 7.06
CA ILE A 159 13.53 10.65 7.05
C ILE A 159 14.05 12.08 6.84
N HIS A 160 13.41 12.85 5.95
CA HIS A 160 13.80 14.24 5.66
C HIS A 160 13.45 15.20 6.80
N HIS A 161 12.27 15.06 7.41
CA HIS A 161 11.79 15.95 8.45
C HIS A 161 12.40 15.68 9.84
N PHE A 162 12.79 14.43 10.10
CA PHE A 162 13.29 13.96 11.39
C PHE A 162 14.67 13.31 11.25
N PRO A 163 15.71 14.07 10.86
CA PRO A 163 17.05 13.54 10.62
C PRO A 163 17.69 12.92 11.86
N GLU A 164 17.27 13.32 13.08
CA GLU A 164 17.69 12.72 14.34
C GLU A 164 17.26 11.25 14.49
N GLU A 165 16.17 10.86 13.81
CA GLU A 165 15.71 9.48 13.81
C GLU A 165 16.54 8.58 12.90
N VAL A 166 17.20 9.15 11.88
CA VAL A 166 18.05 8.40 10.93
C VAL A 166 19.23 7.73 11.64
N GLU A 167 19.85 8.42 12.59
CA GLU A 167 20.96 7.82 13.37
C GLU A 167 20.48 6.67 14.27
N LYS A 168 19.27 6.77 14.79
CA LYS A 168 18.67 5.65 15.56
C LYS A 168 18.32 4.47 14.63
N LEU A 169 17.79 4.73 13.45
CA LEU A 169 17.52 3.69 12.44
C LEU A 169 18.79 2.91 12.07
N LYS A 170 19.93 3.57 11.95
CA LYS A 170 21.22 2.93 11.64
C LYS A 170 21.82 2.13 12.79
N THR A 171 21.53 2.53 14.04
CA THR A 171 22.23 1.99 15.23
C THR A 171 21.40 1.05 16.07
N GLN A 172 20.06 1.13 16.04
CA GLN A 172 19.18 0.37 16.93
C GLN A 172 18.49 -0.85 16.27
N GLY A 173 18.78 -1.10 14.98
CA GLY A 173 18.38 -2.32 14.30
C GLY A 173 16.88 -2.45 13.99
N GLU A 174 16.42 -3.68 13.77
CA GLU A 174 15.09 -3.98 13.24
C GLU A 174 13.95 -3.56 14.18
N GLU A 175 14.15 -3.62 15.48
CA GLU A 175 13.14 -3.20 16.47
C GLU A 175 12.80 -1.73 16.28
N TYR A 176 13.82 -0.86 16.15
CA TYR A 176 13.59 0.57 15.93
C TYR A 176 12.99 0.86 14.57
N SER A 177 13.42 0.16 13.54
CA SER A 177 12.83 0.26 12.19
C SER A 177 11.35 -0.07 12.21
N THR A 178 10.95 -1.09 12.96
CA THR A 178 9.53 -1.45 13.13
C THR A 178 8.75 -0.34 13.83
N MET A 179 9.29 0.23 14.91
CA MET A 179 8.68 1.36 15.64
C MET A 179 8.55 2.59 14.73
N PHE A 180 9.56 2.90 13.93
CA PHE A 180 9.54 4.02 12.97
C PHE A 180 8.45 3.83 11.91
N ILE A 181 8.33 2.62 11.35
CA ILE A 181 7.27 2.29 10.37
C ILE A 181 5.87 2.46 10.97
N GLN A 182 5.67 2.00 12.22
CA GLN A 182 4.38 2.18 12.88
C GLN A 182 4.07 3.65 13.12
N GLU A 183 5.07 4.45 13.50
CA GLU A 183 4.88 5.90 13.68
C GLU A 183 4.60 6.60 12.35
N VAL A 184 5.26 6.24 11.26
CA VAL A 184 4.92 6.75 9.92
C VAL A 184 3.46 6.44 9.57
N ARG A 185 3.01 5.22 9.84
CA ARG A 185 1.62 4.79 9.57
C ARG A 185 0.61 5.52 10.45
N ARG A 186 0.97 5.88 11.67
CA ARG A 186 0.14 6.65 12.60
C ARG A 186 0.07 8.12 12.23
N TYR A 187 1.24 8.72 11.98
CA TYR A 187 1.44 10.16 11.88
C TYR A 187 0.96 10.74 10.54
N TYR A 188 1.18 10.02 9.44
CA TYR A 188 0.82 10.52 8.11
C TYR A 188 -0.54 10.00 7.65
N PRO A 189 -1.34 10.87 6.99
CA PRO A 189 -2.70 10.55 6.57
C PRO A 189 -2.73 9.78 5.24
N PHE A 190 -2.51 8.48 5.24
CA PHE A 190 -2.67 7.66 4.02
C PHE A 190 -4.06 7.83 3.43
N PHE A 191 -5.09 7.47 4.21
CA PHE A 191 -6.49 7.84 4.00
C PHE A 191 -6.98 8.55 5.26
N PRO A 192 -7.20 9.89 5.22
CA PRO A 192 -7.66 10.61 6.41
C PRO A 192 -8.97 10.08 6.96
N VAL A 193 -9.89 9.70 6.06
CA VAL A 193 -11.23 9.21 6.39
C VAL A 193 -11.64 8.07 5.47
N VAL A 194 -12.55 7.21 5.95
CA VAL A 194 -13.27 6.23 5.12
C VAL A 194 -14.76 6.46 5.26
N THR A 195 -15.49 6.45 4.15
CA THR A 195 -16.92 6.73 4.11
C THR A 195 -17.75 5.47 3.93
N ALA A 196 -18.94 5.45 4.51
CA ALA A 196 -19.94 4.41 4.35
C ALA A 196 -21.36 5.01 4.32
N ILE A 197 -22.28 4.33 3.64
CA ILE A 197 -23.69 4.69 3.65
C ILE A 197 -24.43 3.70 4.58
N VAL A 198 -25.20 4.24 5.51
CA VAL A 198 -26.04 3.45 6.43
C VAL A 198 -27.05 2.63 5.63
N LYS A 199 -27.00 1.32 5.75
CA LYS A 199 -27.91 0.40 5.03
C LYS A 199 -29.29 0.27 5.67
N GLU A 200 -29.35 0.33 7.00
CA GLU A 200 -30.57 0.18 7.79
C GLU A 200 -30.50 1.12 9.00
N ASP A 201 -31.66 1.57 9.50
CA ASP A 201 -31.72 2.40 10.70
C ASP A 201 -31.14 1.64 11.89
N PHE A 202 -30.26 2.28 12.65
CA PHE A 202 -29.76 1.74 13.92
C PHE A 202 -29.44 2.84 14.92
N ASN A 203 -29.38 2.46 16.20
CA ASN A 203 -28.91 3.33 17.26
C ASN A 203 -27.56 2.86 17.78
N TRP A 204 -26.65 3.79 17.96
CA TRP A 204 -25.36 3.51 18.54
C TRP A 204 -24.95 4.64 19.48
N ASN A 205 -24.63 4.28 20.72
CA ASN A 205 -24.13 5.20 21.74
C ASN A 205 -25.03 6.46 21.95
N GLY A 206 -26.36 6.28 21.86
CA GLY A 206 -27.35 7.37 21.98
C GLY A 206 -27.64 8.15 20.71
N TYR A 207 -26.90 7.90 19.63
CA TYR A 207 -27.13 8.51 18.32
C TYR A 207 -27.96 7.62 17.41
N GLN A 208 -28.90 8.22 16.68
CA GLN A 208 -29.70 7.52 15.67
C GLN A 208 -29.09 7.69 14.29
N PHE A 209 -28.75 6.56 13.65
CA PHE A 209 -28.25 6.51 12.28
C PHE A 209 -29.37 6.08 11.35
N LYS A 210 -29.79 6.96 10.46
CA LYS A 210 -30.87 6.70 9.50
C LYS A 210 -30.31 6.06 8.23
N LYS A 211 -31.06 5.14 7.63
CA LYS A 211 -30.76 4.59 6.30
C LYS A 211 -30.51 5.70 5.29
N GLY A 212 -29.46 5.54 4.49
CA GLY A 212 -29.03 6.51 3.48
C GLY A 212 -28.11 7.63 4.01
N THR A 213 -27.89 7.72 5.32
CA THR A 213 -26.95 8.69 5.90
C THR A 213 -25.53 8.34 5.50
N LEU A 214 -24.78 9.31 4.96
CA LEU A 214 -23.33 9.20 4.76
C LEU A 214 -22.65 9.33 6.12
N THR A 215 -21.88 8.34 6.50
CA THR A 215 -21.02 8.32 7.69
C THR A 215 -19.55 8.31 7.31
N MET A 216 -18.71 8.87 8.17
CA MET A 216 -17.28 8.88 8.00
C MET A 216 -16.59 8.31 9.24
N LEU A 217 -15.67 7.37 9.03
CA LEU A 217 -14.72 6.95 10.05
C LEU A 217 -13.51 7.87 9.93
N ASP A 218 -13.26 8.65 10.97
CA ASP A 218 -12.07 9.52 11.07
C ASP A 218 -10.85 8.68 11.47
N ILE A 219 -10.09 8.25 10.47
CA ILE A 219 -8.87 7.45 10.67
C ILE A 219 -7.77 8.32 11.25
N TYR A 220 -7.56 9.51 10.66
CA TYR A 220 -6.51 10.41 11.09
C TYR A 220 -6.74 10.88 12.52
N GLY A 221 -7.95 11.37 12.84
CA GLY A 221 -8.30 11.80 14.18
C GLY A 221 -8.18 10.67 15.22
N THR A 222 -8.56 9.44 14.86
CA THR A 222 -8.39 8.29 15.77
C THR A 222 -6.89 8.01 16.04
N ASN A 223 -6.05 8.07 15.02
CA ASN A 223 -4.60 7.89 15.17
C ASN A 223 -3.91 9.10 15.85
N HIS A 224 -4.62 10.21 16.07
CA HIS A 224 -4.15 11.42 16.76
C HIS A 224 -4.99 11.76 18.00
N ASP A 225 -5.86 10.86 18.47
CA ASP A 225 -6.68 11.11 19.66
C ASP A 225 -5.80 11.24 20.92
N PRO A 226 -5.74 12.40 21.60
CA PRO A 226 -4.91 12.60 22.77
C PRO A 226 -5.31 11.72 23.96
N LYS A 227 -6.49 11.10 23.95
CA LYS A 227 -6.89 10.09 24.94
C LYS A 227 -6.13 8.77 24.79
N THR A 228 -5.60 8.52 23.61
CA THR A 228 -4.86 7.28 23.27
C THR A 228 -3.37 7.55 23.09
N TRP A 229 -3.02 8.70 22.52
CA TRP A 229 -1.67 9.04 22.09
C TRP A 229 -1.14 10.27 22.84
N ASP A 230 -0.15 10.08 23.67
CA ASP A 230 0.56 11.21 24.34
C ASP A 230 1.25 12.07 23.28
N ASN A 231 0.97 13.41 23.32
CA ASN A 231 1.49 14.37 22.32
C ASN A 231 1.33 13.86 20.88
N PRO A 232 0.08 13.69 20.39
CA PRO A 232 -0.20 13.01 19.14
C PRO A 232 0.41 13.69 17.91
N ASP A 233 0.65 15.00 17.98
CA ASP A 233 1.24 15.81 16.91
C ASP A 233 2.77 15.76 16.87
N LEU A 234 3.42 15.07 17.82
CA LEU A 234 4.85 14.80 17.78
C LEU A 234 5.12 13.45 17.11
N PHE A 235 6.05 13.47 16.15
CA PHE A 235 6.59 12.24 15.57
C PHE A 235 7.53 11.59 16.57
N ASN A 236 7.17 10.43 17.08
CA ASN A 236 7.94 9.73 18.12
C ASN A 236 7.83 8.21 17.97
N PRO A 237 8.73 7.56 17.23
CA PRO A 237 8.74 6.11 17.06
C PRO A 237 8.78 5.32 18.39
N SER A 238 9.45 5.85 19.40
CA SER A 238 9.63 5.17 20.70
C SER A 238 8.32 4.91 21.45
N ARG A 239 7.21 5.58 21.07
CA ARG A 239 5.88 5.27 21.62
C ARG A 239 5.43 3.84 21.36
N PHE A 240 5.98 3.19 20.32
CA PHE A 240 5.65 1.82 19.97
C PHE A 240 6.47 0.76 20.70
N LYS A 241 7.47 1.14 21.52
CA LYS A 241 8.34 0.19 22.21
C LYS A 241 7.58 -0.80 23.12
N ASN A 242 6.56 -0.30 23.81
CA ASN A 242 5.72 -1.11 24.70
C ASN A 242 4.24 -0.95 24.36
N TRP A 243 3.92 -0.60 23.12
CA TRP A 243 2.57 -0.35 22.69
C TRP A 243 1.71 -1.61 22.75
N GLN A 244 0.63 -1.52 23.51
CA GLN A 244 -0.42 -2.54 23.60
C GLN A 244 -1.75 -1.89 23.22
N GLY A 245 -1.93 -1.71 21.90
CA GLY A 245 -3.15 -1.13 21.37
C GLY A 245 -4.30 -2.13 21.27
N THR A 246 -5.49 -1.58 21.06
CA THR A 246 -6.67 -2.36 20.71
C THR A 246 -6.89 -2.33 19.18
N PRO A 247 -7.71 -3.20 18.61
CA PRO A 247 -8.07 -3.14 17.18
C PRO A 247 -8.77 -1.85 16.76
N PHE A 248 -9.07 -0.94 17.71
CA PHE A 248 -9.91 0.24 17.48
C PHE A 248 -9.20 1.58 17.73
N ASN A 249 -8.00 1.60 18.29
CA ASN A 249 -7.29 2.82 18.65
C ASN A 249 -6.01 3.08 17.84
N PHE A 250 -5.56 2.10 17.06
CA PHE A 250 -4.53 2.24 16.04
C PHE A 250 -5.02 1.62 14.74
N ILE A 251 -5.56 2.47 13.87
CA ILE A 251 -6.33 2.07 12.69
C ILE A 251 -5.82 2.67 11.36
N PRO A 252 -4.50 2.71 11.11
CA PRO A 252 -3.94 3.39 9.92
C PRO A 252 -4.43 2.81 8.60
N GLN A 253 -4.88 1.55 8.62
CA GLN A 253 -5.41 0.82 7.46
C GLN A 253 -6.76 0.18 7.79
N GLY A 254 -7.60 0.89 8.54
CA GLY A 254 -8.89 0.39 9.04
C GLY A 254 -8.77 -0.26 10.41
N GLY A 255 -9.91 -0.50 11.03
CA GLY A 255 -10.03 -0.99 12.41
C GLY A 255 -10.86 -2.25 12.52
N GLY A 256 -10.92 -2.78 13.73
CA GLY A 256 -11.64 -4.01 14.08
C GLY A 256 -10.72 -5.23 14.16
N GLU A 257 -11.34 -6.36 14.49
CA GLU A 257 -10.64 -7.64 14.54
C GLU A 257 -10.11 -8.01 13.15
N TYR A 258 -8.89 -8.54 13.13
CA TYR A 258 -8.18 -8.86 11.88
C TYR A 258 -8.96 -9.83 10.99
N TRP A 259 -9.63 -10.81 11.59
CA TRP A 259 -10.35 -11.88 10.86
C TRP A 259 -11.81 -11.56 10.57
N LEU A 260 -12.44 -10.74 11.38
CA LEU A 260 -13.89 -10.51 11.35
C LEU A 260 -14.27 -9.03 11.13
N GLY A 261 -13.30 -8.12 11.24
CA GLY A 261 -13.52 -6.68 11.09
C GLY A 261 -13.14 -6.14 9.71
N HIS A 262 -13.06 -4.82 9.62
CA HIS A 262 -12.65 -4.09 8.42
C HIS A 262 -11.18 -3.65 8.44
N ARG A 263 -10.34 -4.31 9.24
CA ARG A 263 -8.89 -4.11 9.23
C ARG A 263 -8.32 -4.65 7.94
N CYS A 264 -7.33 -3.97 7.38
CA CYS A 264 -6.70 -4.37 6.12
C CYS A 264 -6.08 -5.76 6.21
N ALA A 265 -6.52 -6.68 5.37
CA ALA A 265 -5.94 -8.04 5.30
C ALA A 265 -4.46 -8.04 4.86
N GLY A 266 -4.04 -7.01 4.12
CA GLY A 266 -2.66 -6.81 3.63
C GLY A 266 -1.76 -6.00 4.57
N GLU A 267 -2.12 -5.81 5.83
CA GLU A 267 -1.32 -4.99 6.75
C GLU A 267 0.11 -5.51 6.91
N TRP A 268 0.30 -6.83 7.04
CA TRP A 268 1.61 -7.46 7.10
C TRP A 268 2.42 -7.28 5.82
N VAL A 269 1.76 -7.39 4.66
CA VAL A 269 2.37 -7.10 3.35
C VAL A 269 2.89 -5.67 3.31
N THR A 270 2.10 -4.72 3.80
CA THR A 270 2.49 -3.30 3.87
C THR A 270 3.72 -3.12 4.75
N ILE A 271 3.73 -3.70 5.94
CA ILE A 271 4.84 -3.57 6.89
C ILE A 271 6.13 -4.15 6.30
N GLU A 272 6.08 -5.34 5.70
CA GLU A 272 7.27 -5.96 5.12
C GLU A 272 7.83 -5.16 3.92
N ILE A 273 6.98 -4.65 3.04
CA ILE A 273 7.41 -3.76 1.95
C ILE A 273 8.03 -2.47 2.51
N MET A 274 7.42 -1.88 3.55
CA MET A 274 7.96 -0.68 4.19
C MET A 274 9.32 -0.94 4.86
N LYS A 275 9.53 -2.12 5.49
CA LYS A 275 10.83 -2.49 6.07
C LYS A 275 11.93 -2.53 5.01
N VAL A 276 11.68 -3.21 3.90
CA VAL A 276 12.63 -3.26 2.77
C VAL A 276 12.90 -1.85 2.24
N SER A 277 11.84 -1.07 2.02
CA SER A 277 11.97 0.28 1.50
C SER A 277 12.77 1.19 2.44
N LEU A 278 12.53 1.11 3.75
CA LEU A 278 13.26 1.86 4.75
C LEU A 278 14.75 1.49 4.76
N GLU A 279 15.07 0.20 4.63
CA GLU A 279 16.45 -0.28 4.56
C GLU A 279 17.20 0.32 3.36
N PHE A 280 16.55 0.40 2.18
CA PHE A 280 17.14 1.06 1.02
C PHE A 280 17.32 2.55 1.23
N LEU A 281 16.28 3.24 1.71
CA LEU A 281 16.29 4.69 1.91
C LEU A 281 17.31 5.18 2.94
N VAL A 282 17.64 4.36 3.94
CA VAL A 282 18.53 4.74 5.06
C VAL A 282 19.93 4.19 4.90
N ASN A 283 20.07 2.91 4.48
CA ASN A 283 21.34 2.20 4.53
C ASN A 283 21.95 1.92 3.16
N LYS A 284 21.14 1.65 2.13
CA LYS A 284 21.64 1.16 0.83
C LYS A 284 21.80 2.25 -0.22
N MET A 285 21.24 3.46 0.01
CA MET A 285 21.41 4.57 -0.93
C MET A 285 21.61 5.90 -0.20
N LYS A 286 22.22 6.83 -0.93
CA LYS A 286 22.31 8.26 -0.59
C LYS A 286 21.59 9.03 -1.67
N TYR A 287 20.92 10.11 -1.27
CA TYR A 287 20.20 11.00 -2.17
C TYR A 287 20.04 12.38 -1.54
N ASP A 288 19.76 13.38 -2.36
CA ASP A 288 19.41 14.72 -1.91
C ASP A 288 17.90 14.94 -2.12
N VAL A 289 17.31 15.70 -1.21
CA VAL A 289 15.93 16.19 -1.33
C VAL A 289 16.00 17.68 -1.68
N PRO A 290 15.81 18.08 -2.96
CA PRO A 290 15.86 19.46 -3.36
C PRO A 290 14.69 20.24 -2.77
N LYS A 291 14.81 21.60 -2.75
CA LYS A 291 13.68 22.46 -2.34
C LYS A 291 12.46 22.20 -3.23
N GLN A 292 11.35 21.84 -2.60
CA GLN A 292 10.12 21.41 -3.27
C GLN A 292 8.91 21.62 -2.35
N ASP A 293 7.69 21.46 -2.87
CA ASP A 293 6.46 21.51 -2.07
C ASP A 293 6.20 20.15 -1.39
N LEU A 294 6.54 20.06 -0.12
CA LEU A 294 6.33 18.87 0.72
C LEU A 294 5.01 18.89 1.48
N SER A 295 4.20 19.94 1.33
CA SER A 295 2.87 19.99 1.93
C SER A 295 1.95 18.95 1.31
N HIS A 296 0.99 18.46 2.10
CA HIS A 296 0.00 17.50 1.67
C HIS A 296 -1.40 17.90 2.15
N SER A 297 -2.41 17.46 1.43
CA SER A 297 -3.80 17.86 1.67
C SER A 297 -4.58 16.78 2.39
N MET A 298 -5.35 17.16 3.43
CA MET A 298 -6.26 16.23 4.14
C MET A 298 -7.56 15.94 3.35
N VAL A 299 -7.83 16.65 2.27
CA VAL A 299 -9.01 16.41 1.41
C VAL A 299 -8.67 15.60 0.16
N SER A 300 -7.38 15.41 -0.12
CA SER A 300 -6.93 14.50 -1.20
C SER A 300 -6.83 13.08 -0.67
N MET A 301 -7.26 12.11 -1.46
CA MET A 301 -7.20 10.68 -1.10
C MET A 301 -6.58 9.87 -2.24
N PRO A 302 -5.44 9.21 -2.00
CA PRO A 302 -4.62 9.31 -0.78
C PRO A 302 -4.00 10.70 -0.64
N SER A 303 -3.67 11.07 0.60
CA SER A 303 -2.87 12.26 0.88
C SER A 303 -1.40 11.97 0.59
N ILE A 304 -0.75 12.78 -0.23
CA ILE A 304 0.68 12.66 -0.55
C ILE A 304 1.29 14.07 -0.65
N PRO A 305 2.63 14.23 -0.50
CA PRO A 305 3.28 15.51 -0.79
C PRO A 305 2.99 16.00 -2.20
N ASN A 306 2.68 17.30 -2.35
CA ASN A 306 2.32 17.89 -3.64
C ASN A 306 3.38 17.71 -4.72
N SER A 307 4.66 17.68 -4.33
CA SER A 307 5.80 17.41 -5.23
C SER A 307 5.96 15.94 -5.59
N LYS A 308 5.18 15.01 -5.00
CA LYS A 308 5.33 13.56 -5.16
C LYS A 308 6.70 13.04 -4.70
N MET A 309 7.36 13.76 -3.81
CA MET A 309 8.69 13.48 -3.27
C MET A 309 9.75 13.33 -4.35
N ILE A 310 10.37 14.43 -4.73
CA ILE A 310 11.49 14.47 -5.68
C ILE A 310 12.78 14.20 -4.92
N ILE A 311 13.61 13.30 -5.43
CA ILE A 311 14.98 13.09 -4.99
C ILE A 311 15.92 13.17 -6.19
N ASN A 312 17.18 13.53 -5.95
CA ASN A 312 18.23 13.60 -6.95
C ASN A 312 19.58 13.12 -6.38
N ASN A 313 20.61 13.08 -7.23
CA ASN A 313 21.96 12.62 -6.85
C ASN A 313 21.94 11.22 -6.18
N VAL A 314 21.06 10.35 -6.63
CA VAL A 314 20.93 8.99 -6.08
C VAL A 314 22.23 8.22 -6.33
N LYS A 315 22.78 7.62 -5.27
CA LYS A 315 23.98 6.80 -5.32
C LYS A 315 23.83 5.62 -4.36
N ARG A 316 24.32 4.47 -4.77
CA ARG A 316 24.41 3.30 -3.90
C ARG A 316 25.44 3.57 -2.78
N THR A 317 25.08 3.16 -1.58
CA THR A 317 26.05 3.10 -0.47
C THR A 317 26.82 1.78 -0.61
N VAL A 318 28.14 1.85 -0.59
CA VAL A 318 29.05 0.69 -0.68
C VAL A 318 29.02 -0.11 0.62
#